data_a17df37c779fc2888995949b21a8b4bb
#
_entry.id   a17df37c779fc2888995949b21a8b4bb
#
_cell.length_a   1.000
_cell.length_b   1.000
_cell.length_c   1.000
_cell.angle_alpha   90.00
_cell.angle_beta   90.00
_cell.angle_gamma   90.00
#
_symmetry.space_group_name_H-M   'P 1'
#
loop_
_entity.id
_entity.type
_entity.pdbx_description
1 polymer ?
#
loop_
_entity_poly.entity_id
_entity_poly.type
_entity_poly.pdbx_seq_one_letter_code
_entity_poly.pdbx_strand_id
1 'polypeptide(L)'
;MNRLIMALAGLLLLPHAGWAQPTSPLEKYRRLEYPPKDENFAKGWQERVALEYEIINAADRKALRSALKDEDPFVRAIAARALGILGDKDSADALAELVKADKEYFVRLRAVESLGYLKMKPEVIQLAIKDRDGGVSWVAKLAADQLKSDTDYAKQLREAYAKGIKREVIGTAKVGQPAPDFVALTSDGKPFKLSTVLGKKPIAIYFAAYDG
;
A
#
# COMPACT_ATOMS: atom_id res chain seq x y z
N MET A 1 -54.94 -54.73 15.80
CA MET A 1 -54.78 -53.31 16.18
C MET A 1 -53.29 -52.98 16.22
N ASN A 2 -52.76 -52.55 15.07
CA ASN A 2 -51.32 -52.20 14.92
C ASN A 2 -51.14 -50.72 15.22
N ARG A 3 -50.38 -50.40 16.21
CA ARG A 3 -49.95 -49.03 16.48
C ARG A 3 -48.59 -48.80 15.78
N LEU A 4 -48.63 -47.98 14.77
CA LEU A 4 -47.44 -47.47 14.06
C LEU A 4 -46.80 -46.39 14.95
N ILE A 5 -45.61 -46.64 15.41
CA ILE A 5 -44.78 -45.64 16.10
C ILE A 5 -43.97 -44.90 15.04
N MET A 6 -44.35 -43.66 14.74
CA MET A 6 -43.50 -42.76 13.94
C MET A 6 -42.37 -42.26 14.81
N ALA A 7 -41.17 -42.67 14.54
CA ALA A 7 -39.95 -42.06 15.09
C ALA A 7 -39.67 -40.77 14.31
N LEU A 8 -39.92 -39.61 14.93
CA LEU A 8 -39.38 -38.33 14.43
C LEU A 8 -37.87 -38.33 14.62
N ALA A 9 -37.10 -38.50 13.56
CA ALA A 9 -35.69 -38.22 13.55
C ALA A 9 -35.49 -36.71 13.60
N GLY A 10 -35.23 -36.19 14.82
CA GLY A 10 -34.79 -34.82 14.97
C GLY A 10 -33.43 -34.61 14.31
N LEU A 11 -33.42 -33.91 13.21
CA LEU A 11 -32.20 -33.45 12.57
C LEU A 11 -31.59 -32.37 13.46
N LEU A 12 -30.66 -32.77 14.35
CA LEU A 12 -29.80 -31.85 15.07
C LEU A 12 -28.94 -31.12 14.01
N LEU A 13 -29.36 -29.92 13.66
CA LEU A 13 -28.49 -28.94 13.00
C LEU A 13 -27.34 -28.62 13.95
N LEU A 14 -26.26 -29.39 13.88
CA LEU A 14 -24.99 -28.97 14.45
C LEU A 14 -24.66 -27.60 13.88
N PRO A 15 -24.31 -26.59 14.68
CA PRO A 15 -23.80 -25.36 14.13
C PRO A 15 -22.59 -25.71 13.28
N HIS A 16 -22.67 -25.40 12.00
CA HIS A 16 -21.54 -25.54 11.12
C HIS A 16 -20.39 -24.79 11.78
N ALA A 17 -19.37 -25.51 12.23
CA ALA A 17 -18.10 -24.93 12.62
C ALA A 17 -17.72 -24.08 11.41
N GLY A 18 -17.88 -22.74 11.55
CA GLY A 18 -17.66 -21.80 10.47
C GLY A 18 -16.25 -22.04 9.96
N TRP A 19 -16.15 -22.49 8.73
CA TRP A 19 -14.88 -22.48 8.02
C TRP A 19 -14.42 -21.04 8.06
N ALA A 20 -13.37 -20.79 8.84
CA ALA A 20 -12.80 -19.46 8.94
C ALA A 20 -12.48 -19.02 7.52
N GLN A 21 -13.24 -18.05 7.01
CA GLN A 21 -12.98 -17.48 5.69
C GLN A 21 -11.52 -17.01 5.68
N PRO A 22 -10.76 -17.30 4.63
CA PRO A 22 -9.39 -16.85 4.56
C PRO A 22 -9.39 -15.32 4.77
N THR A 23 -8.70 -14.87 5.81
CA THR A 23 -8.61 -13.45 6.12
C THR A 23 -8.00 -12.71 4.94
N SER A 24 -8.65 -11.63 4.48
CA SER A 24 -8.14 -10.84 3.34
C SER A 24 -6.74 -10.28 3.66
N PRO A 25 -5.93 -9.96 2.64
CA PRO A 25 -4.64 -9.32 2.88
C PRO A 25 -4.75 -8.05 3.73
N LEU A 26 -5.82 -7.27 3.56
CA LEU A 26 -6.08 -6.07 4.35
C LEU A 26 -6.35 -6.39 5.83
N GLU A 27 -7.08 -7.46 6.12
CA GLU A 27 -7.31 -7.92 7.49
C GLU A 27 -6.03 -8.44 8.16
N LYS A 28 -5.19 -9.12 7.40
CA LYS A 28 -3.86 -9.51 7.89
C LYS A 28 -3.01 -8.29 8.20
N TYR A 29 -3.00 -7.29 7.32
CA TYR A 29 -2.26 -6.04 7.47
C TYR A 29 -2.69 -5.28 8.74
N ARG A 30 -3.99 -5.19 9.02
CA ARG A 30 -4.55 -4.59 10.24
C ARG A 30 -4.04 -5.24 11.53
N ARG A 31 -3.70 -6.52 11.49
CA ARG A 31 -3.20 -7.27 12.66
C ARG A 31 -1.70 -7.15 12.88
N LEU A 32 -0.98 -6.50 11.97
CA LEU A 32 0.46 -6.31 12.13
C LEU A 32 0.74 -5.26 13.21
N GLU A 33 1.64 -5.61 14.13
CA GLU A 33 2.17 -4.64 15.08
C GLU A 33 3.07 -3.61 14.37
N TYR A 34 2.98 -2.35 14.80
CA TYR A 34 3.84 -1.28 14.30
C TYR A 34 4.34 -0.43 15.47
N PRO A 35 5.66 -0.12 15.54
CA PRO A 35 6.71 -0.78 14.76
C PRO A 35 6.83 -2.27 15.09
N PRO A 36 7.37 -3.09 14.18
CA PRO A 36 7.65 -4.49 14.51
C PRO A 36 8.58 -4.57 15.72
N LYS A 37 8.26 -5.43 16.69
CA LYS A 37 9.05 -5.54 17.92
C LYS A 37 10.37 -6.29 17.67
N ASP A 38 11.46 -5.65 18.06
CA ASP A 38 12.82 -6.12 18.33
C ASP A 38 13.44 -7.22 17.45
N GLU A 39 13.59 -8.43 17.97
CA GLU A 39 14.32 -9.52 17.32
C GLU A 39 13.79 -9.91 15.93
N ASN A 40 12.53 -9.57 15.67
CA ASN A 40 11.84 -9.84 14.42
C ASN A 40 11.62 -8.59 13.54
N PHE A 41 12.32 -7.49 13.82
CA PHE A 41 12.12 -6.22 13.10
C PHE A 41 12.18 -6.40 11.56
N ALA A 42 13.24 -7.04 11.04
CA ALA A 42 13.38 -7.31 9.61
C ALA A 42 12.24 -8.21 9.08
N LYS A 43 11.84 -9.23 9.84
CA LYS A 43 10.74 -10.14 9.47
C LYS A 43 9.40 -9.41 9.46
N GLY A 44 9.14 -8.55 10.44
CA GLY A 44 7.93 -7.73 10.50
C GLY A 44 7.80 -6.79 9.29
N TRP A 45 8.90 -6.17 8.87
CA TRP A 45 8.94 -5.36 7.66
C TRP A 45 8.76 -6.20 6.39
N GLN A 46 9.35 -7.38 6.31
CA GLN A 46 9.13 -8.30 5.19
C GLN A 46 7.66 -8.66 5.04
N GLU A 47 6.99 -8.98 6.15
CA GLU A 47 5.57 -9.32 6.14
C GLU A 47 4.71 -8.13 5.71
N ARG A 48 4.97 -6.94 6.26
CA ARG A 48 4.27 -5.72 5.90
C ARG A 48 4.38 -5.40 4.42
N VAL A 49 5.59 -5.40 3.87
CA VAL A 49 5.82 -5.14 2.44
C VAL A 49 5.15 -6.21 1.58
N ALA A 50 5.24 -7.49 1.95
CA ALA A 50 4.58 -8.57 1.21
C ALA A 50 3.06 -8.39 1.18
N LEU A 51 2.45 -8.02 2.30
CA LEU A 51 1.01 -7.75 2.38
C LEU A 51 0.60 -6.52 1.57
N GLU A 52 1.44 -5.48 1.47
CA GLU A 52 1.16 -4.35 0.57
C GLU A 52 1.03 -4.83 -0.90
N TYR A 53 1.93 -5.71 -1.35
CA TYR A 53 1.83 -6.31 -2.68
C TYR A 53 0.55 -7.15 -2.84
N GLU A 54 0.21 -7.96 -1.83
CA GLU A 54 -1.00 -8.78 -1.84
C GLU A 54 -2.27 -7.91 -1.90
N ILE A 55 -2.32 -6.81 -1.13
CA ILE A 55 -3.44 -5.85 -1.10
C ILE A 55 -3.64 -5.21 -2.47
N ILE A 56 -2.56 -4.71 -3.07
CA ILE A 56 -2.63 -4.04 -4.38
C ILE A 56 -3.02 -5.05 -5.47
N ASN A 57 -2.47 -6.26 -5.46
CA ASN A 57 -2.77 -7.29 -6.45
C ASN A 57 -4.17 -7.90 -6.28
N ALA A 58 -4.71 -7.96 -5.05
CA ALA A 58 -6.09 -8.36 -4.82
C ALA A 58 -7.10 -7.38 -5.45
N ALA A 59 -6.73 -6.11 -5.60
CA ALA A 59 -7.48 -5.05 -6.27
C ALA A 59 -8.95 -4.88 -5.78
N ASP A 60 -9.21 -5.21 -4.52
CA ASP A 60 -10.55 -5.03 -3.92
C ASP A 60 -10.82 -3.55 -3.60
N ARG A 61 -11.18 -2.79 -4.65
CA ARG A 61 -11.46 -1.36 -4.55
C ARG A 61 -12.56 -1.03 -3.55
N LYS A 62 -13.57 -1.90 -3.41
CA LYS A 62 -14.68 -1.67 -2.48
C LYS A 62 -14.20 -1.70 -1.03
N ALA A 63 -13.44 -2.75 -0.66
CA ALA A 63 -12.85 -2.84 0.68
C ALA A 63 -11.87 -1.70 0.94
N LEU A 64 -11.03 -1.33 -0.05
CA LEU A 64 -10.07 -0.24 0.08
C LEU A 64 -10.75 1.13 0.26
N ARG A 65 -11.83 1.43 -0.47
CA ARG A 65 -12.60 2.66 -0.26
C ARG A 65 -13.20 2.73 1.14
N SER A 66 -13.70 1.61 1.66
CA SER A 66 -14.18 1.53 3.04
C SER A 66 -13.04 1.76 4.04
N ALA A 67 -11.87 1.23 3.77
CA ALA A 67 -10.69 1.34 4.62
C ALA A 67 -10.07 2.75 4.69
N LEU A 68 -10.45 3.68 3.80
CA LEU A 68 -10.08 5.11 3.93
C LEU A 68 -10.64 5.76 5.20
N LYS A 69 -11.63 5.14 5.84
CA LYS A 69 -12.26 5.61 7.09
C LYS A 69 -11.91 4.74 8.29
N ASP A 70 -10.93 3.85 8.16
CA ASP A 70 -10.52 2.94 9.22
C ASP A 70 -9.99 3.71 10.44
N GLU A 71 -10.18 3.17 11.64
CA GLU A 71 -9.63 3.75 12.87
C GLU A 71 -8.10 3.70 12.87
N ASP A 72 -7.52 2.60 12.34
CA ASP A 72 -6.08 2.43 12.22
C ASP A 72 -5.52 3.29 11.08
N PRO A 73 -4.63 4.26 11.37
CA PRO A 73 -4.05 5.12 10.36
C PRO A 73 -3.16 4.38 9.36
N PHE A 74 -2.54 3.25 9.74
CA PHE A 74 -1.76 2.45 8.79
C PHE A 74 -2.66 1.78 7.76
N VAL A 75 -3.86 1.36 8.16
CA VAL A 75 -4.87 0.82 7.24
C VAL A 75 -5.38 1.91 6.31
N ARG A 76 -5.64 3.14 6.82
CA ARG A 76 -6.00 4.27 5.95
C ARG A 76 -4.90 4.59 4.94
N ALA A 77 -3.64 4.60 5.38
CA ALA A 77 -2.50 4.92 4.52
C ALA A 77 -2.31 3.90 3.40
N ILE A 78 -2.34 2.59 3.71
CA ILE A 78 -2.19 1.56 2.67
C ILE A 78 -3.40 1.55 1.72
N ALA A 79 -4.61 1.79 2.22
CA ALA A 79 -5.80 1.91 1.39
C ALA A 79 -5.69 3.10 0.42
N ALA A 80 -5.28 4.26 0.90
CA ALA A 80 -5.06 5.43 0.07
C ALA A 80 -4.04 5.13 -1.04
N ARG A 81 -2.87 4.60 -0.68
CA ARG A 81 -1.82 4.23 -1.64
C ARG A 81 -2.29 3.22 -2.69
N ALA A 82 -2.96 2.16 -2.24
CA ALA A 82 -3.44 1.11 -3.14
C ALA A 82 -4.45 1.66 -4.15
N LEU A 83 -5.39 2.51 -3.73
CA LEU A 83 -6.37 3.12 -4.63
C LEU A 83 -5.72 4.01 -5.69
N GLY A 84 -4.69 4.78 -5.32
CA GLY A 84 -3.91 5.56 -6.26
C GLY A 84 -3.22 4.69 -7.31
N ILE A 85 -2.52 3.64 -6.89
CA ILE A 85 -1.83 2.69 -7.77
C ILE A 85 -2.84 1.96 -8.66
N LEU A 86 -3.99 1.57 -8.13
CA LEU A 86 -5.05 0.92 -8.89
C LEU A 86 -5.75 1.84 -9.89
N GLY A 87 -5.47 3.14 -9.88
CA GLY A 87 -6.10 4.11 -10.76
C GLY A 87 -7.58 4.35 -10.43
N ASP A 88 -7.96 4.24 -9.16
CA ASP A 88 -9.35 4.33 -8.69
C ASP A 88 -9.81 5.78 -8.57
N LYS A 89 -10.25 6.37 -9.67
CA LYS A 89 -10.70 7.79 -9.74
C LYS A 89 -11.90 8.08 -8.85
N ASP A 90 -12.76 7.09 -8.58
CA ASP A 90 -13.92 7.26 -7.70
C ASP A 90 -13.53 7.54 -6.24
N SER A 91 -12.31 7.24 -5.84
CA SER A 91 -11.79 7.56 -4.50
C SER A 91 -11.25 8.99 -4.36
N ALA A 92 -11.19 9.77 -5.44
CA ALA A 92 -10.50 11.07 -5.43
C ALA A 92 -11.05 12.06 -4.39
N ASP A 93 -12.35 12.10 -4.16
CA ASP A 93 -12.96 12.98 -3.14
C ASP A 93 -12.56 12.54 -1.73
N ALA A 94 -12.63 11.25 -1.44
CA ALA A 94 -12.24 10.71 -0.14
C ALA A 94 -10.72 10.89 0.14
N LEU A 95 -9.87 10.71 -0.87
CA LEU A 95 -8.45 11.00 -0.78
C LEU A 95 -8.19 12.50 -0.52
N ALA A 96 -8.94 13.39 -1.17
CA ALA A 96 -8.84 14.82 -0.95
C ALA A 96 -9.20 15.22 0.49
N GLU A 97 -10.19 14.57 1.09
CA GLU A 97 -10.53 14.78 2.50
C GLU A 97 -9.43 14.30 3.44
N LEU A 98 -8.81 13.14 3.16
CA LEU A 98 -7.65 12.68 3.95
C LEU A 98 -6.49 13.70 3.89
N VAL A 99 -6.18 14.24 2.71
CA VAL A 99 -5.12 15.27 2.58
C VAL A 99 -5.40 16.49 3.46
N LYS A 100 -6.65 16.93 3.53
CA LYS A 100 -7.04 18.15 4.26
C LYS A 100 -7.13 17.93 5.77
N ALA A 101 -7.60 16.79 6.22
CA ALA A 101 -8.12 16.62 7.57
C ALA A 101 -7.49 15.47 8.39
N ASP A 102 -6.76 14.52 7.78
CA ASP A 102 -6.19 13.44 8.56
C ASP A 102 -5.11 13.95 9.51
N LYS A 103 -5.13 13.43 10.74
CA LYS A 103 -4.19 13.84 11.79
C LYS A 103 -2.77 13.35 11.49
N GLU A 104 -2.67 12.16 10.91
CA GLU A 104 -1.42 11.48 10.68
C GLU A 104 -0.79 11.95 9.35
N TYR A 105 0.43 12.44 9.43
CA TYR A 105 1.14 12.97 8.26
C TYR A 105 1.32 11.92 7.15
N PHE A 106 1.64 10.68 7.53
CA PHE A 106 1.85 9.60 6.55
C PHE A 106 0.56 9.20 5.81
N VAL A 107 -0.62 9.38 6.42
CA VAL A 107 -1.90 9.22 5.73
C VAL A 107 -2.10 10.33 4.71
N ARG A 108 -1.87 11.62 5.11
CA ARG A 108 -1.93 12.75 4.18
C ARG A 108 -0.94 12.60 3.03
N LEU A 109 0.28 12.12 3.33
CA LEU A 109 1.32 11.86 2.34
C LEU A 109 0.86 10.84 1.30
N ARG A 110 0.33 9.69 1.74
CA ARG A 110 -0.17 8.66 0.83
C ARG A 110 -1.39 9.10 0.03
N ALA A 111 -2.24 9.93 0.62
CA ALA A 111 -3.40 10.49 -0.06
C ALA A 111 -3.00 11.49 -1.16
N VAL A 112 -2.07 12.42 -0.90
CA VAL A 112 -1.62 13.37 -1.91
C VAL A 112 -0.79 12.70 -3.02
N GLU A 113 0.05 11.71 -2.68
CA GLU A 113 0.75 10.86 -3.64
C GLU A 113 -0.25 10.21 -4.63
N SER A 114 -1.32 9.66 -4.08
CA SER A 114 -2.36 8.97 -4.87
C SER A 114 -3.15 9.92 -5.75
N LEU A 115 -3.44 11.13 -5.29
CA LEU A 115 -4.05 12.17 -6.13
C LEU A 115 -3.15 12.54 -7.32
N GLY A 116 -1.83 12.55 -7.13
CA GLY A 116 -0.84 12.72 -8.20
C GLY A 116 -0.92 11.58 -9.25
N TYR A 117 -0.95 10.33 -8.80
CA TYR A 117 -1.10 9.16 -9.69
C TYR A 117 -2.40 9.17 -10.48
N LEU A 118 -3.50 9.59 -9.83
CA LEU A 118 -4.81 9.71 -10.45
C LEU A 118 -4.95 10.92 -11.37
N LYS A 119 -4.04 11.90 -11.26
CA LYS A 119 -4.12 13.23 -11.89
C LYS A 119 -5.43 13.94 -11.57
N MET A 120 -5.82 13.91 -10.30
CA MET A 120 -7.07 14.46 -9.80
C MET A 120 -6.82 15.51 -8.71
N LYS A 121 -7.80 16.40 -8.52
CA LYS A 121 -7.80 17.39 -7.43
C LYS A 121 -6.55 18.28 -7.38
N PRO A 122 -6.17 18.95 -8.48
CA PRO A 122 -4.97 19.79 -8.53
C PRO A 122 -4.97 20.88 -7.46
N GLU A 123 -6.13 21.40 -7.10
CA GLU A 123 -6.28 22.41 -6.05
C GLU A 123 -5.90 21.87 -4.66
N VAL A 124 -6.21 20.60 -4.37
CA VAL A 124 -5.86 19.96 -3.10
C VAL A 124 -4.36 19.64 -3.06
N ILE A 125 -3.79 19.20 -4.17
CA ILE A 125 -2.33 18.97 -4.29
C ILE A 125 -1.60 20.31 -4.06
N GLN A 126 -2.06 21.43 -4.65
CA GLN A 126 -1.45 22.74 -4.42
C GLN A 126 -1.57 23.21 -2.96
N LEU A 127 -2.67 22.89 -2.28
CA LEU A 127 -2.82 23.17 -0.86
C LEU A 127 -1.78 22.36 -0.03
N ALA A 128 -1.59 21.10 -0.36
CA ALA A 128 -0.67 20.19 0.35
C ALA A 128 0.81 20.58 0.20
N ILE A 129 1.18 21.39 -0.81
CA ILE A 129 2.55 21.96 -0.90
C ILE A 129 2.89 22.82 0.32
N LYS A 130 1.87 23.35 1.02
CA LYS A 130 2.01 24.13 2.25
C LYS A 130 1.69 23.33 3.51
N ASP A 131 1.66 22.00 3.44
CA ASP A 131 1.45 21.16 4.63
C ASP A 131 2.53 21.44 5.67
N ARG A 132 2.12 21.38 6.94
CA ARG A 132 3.01 21.55 8.09
C ARG A 132 4.12 20.50 8.17
N ASP A 133 3.90 19.34 7.57
CA ASP A 133 4.87 18.27 7.49
C ASP A 133 5.68 18.38 6.18
N GLY A 134 7.02 18.39 6.32
CA GLY A 134 7.93 18.57 5.19
C GLY A 134 7.86 17.44 4.16
N GLY A 135 7.59 16.20 4.61
CA GLY A 135 7.42 15.03 3.74
C GLY A 135 6.17 15.15 2.88
N VAL A 136 5.04 15.54 3.48
CA VAL A 136 3.79 15.79 2.75
C VAL A 136 3.98 16.91 1.72
N SER A 137 4.60 18.03 2.14
CA SER A 137 4.91 19.17 1.25
C SER A 137 5.77 18.74 0.05
N TRP A 138 6.79 17.93 0.31
CA TRP A 138 7.69 17.42 -0.74
C TRP A 138 6.96 16.50 -1.74
N VAL A 139 6.17 15.53 -1.23
CA VAL A 139 5.39 14.61 -2.07
C VAL A 139 4.33 15.38 -2.87
N ALA A 140 3.73 16.42 -2.28
CA ALA A 140 2.78 17.28 -2.99
C ALA A 140 3.41 18.01 -4.19
N LYS A 141 4.68 18.45 -4.08
CA LYS A 141 5.42 19.02 -5.21
C LYS A 141 5.61 17.99 -6.33
N LEU A 142 6.00 16.75 -5.96
CA LEU A 142 6.11 15.67 -6.94
C LEU A 142 4.77 15.35 -7.60
N ALA A 143 3.68 15.30 -6.82
CA ALA A 143 2.34 15.11 -7.34
C ALA A 143 1.91 16.23 -8.30
N ALA A 144 2.28 17.48 -8.00
CA ALA A 144 2.03 18.62 -8.88
C ALA A 144 2.78 18.51 -10.22
N ASP A 145 4.00 17.97 -10.21
CA ASP A 145 4.75 17.71 -11.45
C ASP A 145 4.16 16.52 -12.23
N GLN A 146 3.63 15.50 -11.54
CA GLN A 146 2.92 14.39 -12.18
C GLN A 146 1.66 14.84 -12.94
N LEU A 147 0.97 15.89 -12.46
CA LEU A 147 -0.18 16.46 -13.18
C LEU A 147 0.20 16.95 -14.59
N LYS A 148 1.43 17.43 -14.78
CA LYS A 148 1.93 18.00 -16.04
C LYS A 148 2.54 16.93 -16.95
N SER A 149 2.85 15.75 -16.40
CA SER A 149 3.50 14.67 -17.14
C SER A 149 2.49 13.86 -17.95
N ASP A 150 2.86 13.40 -19.14
CA ASP A 150 2.08 12.45 -19.93
C ASP A 150 2.19 11.00 -19.40
N THR A 151 3.07 10.77 -18.43
CA THR A 151 3.31 9.45 -17.85
C THR A 151 2.10 8.96 -17.04
N ASP A 152 1.65 7.74 -17.31
CA ASP A 152 0.70 7.03 -16.46
C ASP A 152 1.44 6.29 -15.34
N TYR A 153 1.76 7.02 -14.27
CA TYR A 153 2.46 6.47 -13.11
C TYR A 153 1.68 5.34 -12.44
N ALA A 154 0.37 5.44 -12.36
CA ALA A 154 -0.47 4.41 -11.79
C ALA A 154 -0.34 3.09 -12.56
N LYS A 155 -0.33 3.15 -13.90
CA LYS A 155 -0.12 1.97 -14.75
C LYS A 155 1.26 1.35 -14.53
N GLN A 156 2.32 2.16 -14.53
CA GLN A 156 3.68 1.66 -14.32
C GLN A 156 3.85 0.99 -12.97
N LEU A 157 3.26 1.56 -11.91
CA LEU A 157 3.29 0.97 -10.59
C LEU A 157 2.50 -0.34 -10.53
N ARG A 158 1.29 -0.40 -11.13
CA ARG A 158 0.53 -1.67 -11.21
C ARG A 158 1.33 -2.77 -11.88
N GLU A 159 1.99 -2.46 -13.00
CA GLU A 159 2.84 -3.42 -13.72
C GLU A 159 4.03 -3.88 -12.87
N ALA A 160 4.60 -2.99 -12.06
CA ALA A 160 5.67 -3.33 -11.12
C ALA A 160 5.16 -4.23 -9.99
N TYR A 161 4.02 -3.89 -9.38
CA TYR A 161 3.42 -4.70 -8.31
C TYR A 161 2.96 -6.07 -8.81
N ALA A 162 2.43 -6.17 -10.04
CA ALA A 162 2.02 -7.43 -10.65
C ALA A 162 3.18 -8.43 -10.84
N LYS A 163 4.42 -7.96 -10.97
CA LYS A 163 5.61 -8.82 -10.99
C LYS A 163 5.87 -9.50 -9.64
N GLY A 164 5.22 -9.01 -8.58
CA GLY A 164 5.39 -9.51 -7.23
C GLY A 164 6.74 -9.15 -6.63
N ILE A 165 6.90 -9.51 -5.37
CA ILE A 165 8.16 -9.39 -4.65
C ILE A 165 8.50 -10.73 -4.01
N LYS A 166 9.77 -11.11 -4.09
CA LYS A 166 10.28 -12.27 -3.35
C LYS A 166 10.58 -11.84 -1.93
N ARG A 167 9.91 -12.44 -0.95
CA ARG A 167 10.10 -12.10 0.48
C ARG A 167 11.57 -12.18 0.91
N GLU A 168 12.32 -13.12 0.34
CA GLU A 168 13.72 -13.38 0.64
C GLU A 168 14.65 -12.22 0.27
N VAL A 169 14.22 -11.31 -0.64
CA VAL A 169 15.03 -10.16 -1.03
C VAL A 169 14.76 -8.91 -0.20
N ILE A 170 13.70 -8.92 0.63
CA ILE A 170 13.37 -7.78 1.50
C ILE A 170 14.34 -7.78 2.69
N GLY A 171 15.04 -6.66 2.90
CA GLY A 171 15.98 -6.52 4.02
C GLY A 171 17.28 -7.31 3.88
N THR A 172 17.65 -7.74 2.66
CA THR A 172 18.85 -8.54 2.40
C THR A 172 20.11 -7.72 2.15
N ALA A 173 20.00 -6.39 2.03
CA ALA A 173 21.17 -5.54 1.89
C ALA A 173 22.04 -5.61 3.16
N LYS A 174 23.29 -6.07 3.01
CA LYS A 174 24.27 -6.21 4.12
C LYS A 174 25.53 -5.47 3.76
N VAL A 175 26.15 -4.84 4.77
CA VAL A 175 27.45 -4.20 4.60
C VAL A 175 28.48 -5.25 4.15
N GLY A 176 29.27 -4.92 3.14
CA GLY A 176 30.30 -5.83 2.57
C GLY A 176 29.78 -6.89 1.61
N GLN A 177 28.48 -6.92 1.34
CA GLN A 177 27.90 -7.79 0.32
C GLN A 177 27.50 -7.00 -0.93
N PRO A 178 27.46 -7.62 -2.12
CA PRO A 178 26.94 -6.97 -3.32
C PRO A 178 25.51 -6.44 -3.07
N ALA A 179 25.24 -5.22 -3.51
CA ALA A 179 23.91 -4.65 -3.40
C ALA A 179 22.90 -5.49 -4.19
N PRO A 180 21.74 -5.83 -3.63
CA PRO A 180 20.66 -6.44 -4.37
C PRO A 180 20.27 -5.57 -5.56
N ASP A 181 20.04 -6.17 -6.72
CA ASP A 181 19.56 -5.43 -7.89
C ASP A 181 18.11 -5.00 -7.69
N PHE A 182 17.79 -3.79 -8.09
CA PHE A 182 16.43 -3.27 -8.00
C PHE A 182 16.08 -2.44 -9.24
N VAL A 183 14.78 -2.27 -9.44
CA VAL A 183 14.23 -1.36 -10.43
C VAL A 183 13.53 -0.23 -9.69
N ALA A 184 13.87 1.00 -10.05
CA ALA A 184 13.22 2.21 -9.56
C ALA A 184 12.71 3.03 -10.75
N LEU A 185 11.98 4.10 -10.49
CA LEU A 185 11.65 5.10 -11.50
C LEU A 185 12.57 6.31 -11.32
N THR A 186 13.06 6.85 -12.44
CA THR A 186 13.74 8.15 -12.46
C THR A 186 12.73 9.28 -12.20
N SER A 187 13.21 10.48 -11.93
CA SER A 187 12.34 11.65 -11.72
C SER A 187 11.47 11.99 -12.94
N ASP A 188 11.90 11.56 -14.14
CA ASP A 188 11.12 11.67 -15.37
C ASP A 188 10.28 10.42 -15.68
N GLY A 189 10.12 9.52 -14.70
CA GLY A 189 9.23 8.35 -14.77
C GLY A 189 9.77 7.17 -15.59
N LYS A 190 11.05 7.20 -15.99
CA LYS A 190 11.64 6.08 -16.74
C LYS A 190 12.12 4.98 -15.80
N PRO A 191 12.04 3.71 -16.20
CA PRO A 191 12.59 2.62 -15.40
C PRO A 191 14.12 2.75 -15.32
N PHE A 192 14.62 2.69 -14.08
CA PHE A 192 16.04 2.64 -13.76
C PHE A 192 16.35 1.30 -13.10
N LYS A 193 17.34 0.61 -13.60
CA LYS A 193 17.81 -0.65 -13.02
C LYS A 193 19.22 -0.46 -12.47
N LEU A 194 19.45 -0.80 -11.19
CA LEU A 194 20.75 -0.60 -10.54
C LEU A 194 21.88 -1.27 -11.29
N SER A 195 21.69 -2.51 -11.75
CA SER A 195 22.71 -3.27 -12.50
C SER A 195 23.19 -2.58 -13.79
N THR A 196 22.42 -1.64 -14.33
CA THR A 196 22.83 -0.90 -15.55
C THR A 196 23.96 0.09 -15.31
N VAL A 197 24.19 0.48 -14.06
CA VAL A 197 25.20 1.48 -13.65
C VAL A 197 26.28 0.93 -12.73
N LEU A 198 26.07 -0.25 -12.13
CA LEU A 198 27.06 -0.91 -11.28
C LEU A 198 28.39 -1.14 -12.05
N GLY A 199 29.50 -0.84 -11.38
CA GLY A 199 30.84 -0.98 -11.95
C GLY A 199 31.25 0.08 -12.98
N LYS A 200 30.35 0.98 -13.38
CA LYS A 200 30.64 2.05 -14.36
C LYS A 200 31.05 3.37 -13.71
N LYS A 201 30.55 3.64 -12.52
CA LYS A 201 30.85 4.85 -11.74
C LYS A 201 30.52 4.61 -10.26
N PRO A 202 31.10 5.39 -9.33
CA PRO A 202 30.67 5.39 -7.94
C PRO A 202 29.20 5.75 -7.83
N ILE A 203 28.46 5.03 -6.98
CA ILE A 203 27.02 5.23 -6.75
C ILE A 203 26.82 5.46 -5.27
N ALA A 204 26.15 6.55 -4.91
CA ALA A 204 25.60 6.76 -3.58
C ALA A 204 24.09 6.58 -3.67
N ILE A 205 23.55 5.66 -2.83
CA ILE A 205 22.11 5.44 -2.71
C ILE A 205 21.69 6.00 -1.36
N TYR A 206 20.84 7.00 -1.38
CA TYR A 206 20.25 7.57 -0.18
C TYR A 206 18.81 7.08 -0.03
N PHE A 207 18.55 6.36 1.04
CA PHE A 207 17.20 5.96 1.41
C PHE A 207 16.65 7.01 2.37
N ALA A 208 15.77 7.88 1.89
CA ALA A 208 15.03 8.76 2.76
C ALA A 208 13.81 8.00 3.28
N ALA A 209 13.86 7.58 4.55
CA ALA A 209 12.65 7.25 5.27
C ALA A 209 12.11 8.55 5.86
N TYR A 210 10.92 8.95 5.45
CA TYR A 210 10.21 10.03 6.12
C TYR A 210 9.42 9.44 7.29
N ASP A 211 10.16 9.03 8.29
CA ASP A 211 9.60 8.65 9.58
C ASP A 211 9.80 9.83 10.55
N GLY A 212 9.08 10.92 10.25
CA GLY A 212 8.93 12.09 11.14
C GLY A 212 10.12 12.99 11.25
#